data_4aae80c88240f38d65aa2d290abfb539
#
_entry.id   4aae80c88240f38d65aa2d290abfb539
#
_cell.length_a   1.000
_cell.length_b   1.000
_cell.length_c   1.000
_cell.angle_alpha   90.00
_cell.angle_beta   90.00
_cell.angle_gamma   90.00
#
_symmetry.space_group_name_H-M   'P 1'
#
loop_
_entity.id
_entity.type
_entity.pdbx_description
1 polymer ?
#
loop_
_entity_poly.entity_id
_entity_poly.type
_entity_poly.pdbx_seq_one_letter_code
_entity_poly.pdbx_strand_id
1 'polypeptide(L)'
;MKQIIIAFMVLVLVLSACKKEAGIGGKKTIYGSVTYKNGASSTFENASTAVVHIAYGTKSTTSSFDQSVAVDESGNYHFDGLRKGDYFISAEFTDEHGFTYTTAGYGVTVNNKKEKLAVDIKLQ
;
A
#
# COMPACT_ATOMS: atom_id res chain seq x y z
N MET A 1 -8.17 -45.23 17.12
CA MET A 1 -8.58 -44.73 15.81
C MET A 1 -9.19 -43.36 15.88
N LYS A 2 -10.16 -43.09 16.76
CA LYS A 2 -10.76 -41.75 16.87
C LYS A 2 -9.75 -40.64 17.22
N GLN A 3 -8.75 -40.92 18.04
CA GLN A 3 -7.73 -39.96 18.43
C GLN A 3 -6.78 -39.57 17.28
N ILE A 4 -6.51 -40.49 16.36
CA ILE A 4 -5.66 -40.24 15.19
C ILE A 4 -6.39 -39.33 14.20
N ILE A 5 -7.69 -39.51 14.04
CA ILE A 5 -8.49 -38.66 13.13
C ILE A 5 -8.57 -37.21 13.64
N ILE A 6 -8.75 -37.03 14.95
CA ILE A 6 -8.79 -35.69 15.57
C ILE A 6 -7.43 -35.00 15.44
N ALA A 7 -6.32 -35.70 15.65
CA ALA A 7 -4.98 -35.15 15.48
C ALA A 7 -4.70 -34.71 14.03
N PHE A 8 -5.17 -35.50 13.06
CA PHE A 8 -5.02 -35.15 11.66
C PHE A 8 -5.84 -33.90 11.27
N MET A 9 -7.05 -33.79 11.82
CA MET A 9 -7.93 -32.65 11.58
C MET A 9 -7.34 -31.35 12.14
N VAL A 10 -6.77 -31.39 13.32
CA VAL A 10 -6.07 -30.26 13.94
C VAL A 10 -4.85 -29.85 13.11
N LEU A 11 -4.09 -30.79 12.57
CA LEU A 11 -2.93 -30.53 11.73
C LEU A 11 -3.33 -29.79 10.42
N VAL A 12 -4.43 -30.19 9.79
CA VAL A 12 -4.95 -29.55 8.59
C VAL A 12 -5.37 -28.10 8.85
N LEU A 13 -6.01 -27.84 10.00
CA LEU A 13 -6.38 -26.49 10.41
C LEU A 13 -5.17 -25.60 10.63
N VAL A 14 -4.10 -26.11 11.24
CA VAL A 14 -2.85 -25.38 11.45
C VAL A 14 -2.18 -25.05 10.12
N LEU A 15 -2.19 -25.94 9.15
CA LEU A 15 -1.63 -25.70 7.81
C LEU A 15 -2.41 -24.63 7.06
N SER A 16 -3.74 -24.58 7.19
CA SER A 16 -4.54 -23.55 6.54
C SER A 16 -4.35 -22.18 7.18
N ALA A 17 -3.99 -22.11 8.46
CA ALA A 17 -3.67 -20.87 9.16
C ALA A 17 -2.29 -20.30 8.77
N CYS A 18 -1.45 -21.06 8.09
CA CYS A 18 -0.12 -20.62 7.64
C CYS A 18 -0.11 -19.95 6.27
N LYS A 19 -1.25 -19.67 5.66
CA LYS A 19 -1.33 -18.90 4.42
C LYS A 19 -0.82 -17.49 4.64
N LYS A 20 0.20 -17.10 3.85
CA LYS A 20 0.75 -15.75 3.89
C LYS A 20 -0.20 -14.80 3.17
N GLU A 21 -0.71 -13.84 3.90
CA GLU A 21 -1.55 -12.78 3.38
C GLU A 21 -0.75 -11.51 3.17
N ALA A 22 -1.33 -10.52 2.46
CA ALA A 22 -0.74 -9.20 2.29
C ALA A 22 -0.40 -8.57 3.64
N GLY A 23 0.64 -7.77 3.67
CA GLY A 23 1.09 -7.09 4.88
C GLY A 23 2.59 -7.21 5.09
N ILE A 24 3.03 -6.91 6.30
CA ILE A 24 4.44 -6.92 6.69
C ILE A 24 4.91 -8.36 6.92
N GLY A 25 6.18 -8.61 6.66
CA GLY A 25 6.80 -9.92 6.88
C GLY A 25 7.35 -10.56 5.61
N GLY A 26 7.45 -9.80 4.54
CA GLY A 26 8.02 -10.22 3.26
C GLY A 26 9.26 -9.42 2.88
N LYS A 27 9.60 -9.48 1.61
CA LYS A 27 10.77 -8.80 1.04
C LYS A 27 10.40 -7.86 -0.11
N LYS A 28 9.11 -7.61 -0.33
CA LYS A 28 8.64 -6.79 -1.44
C LYS A 28 8.56 -5.32 -1.03
N THR A 29 8.72 -4.44 -2.00
CA THR A 29 8.66 -3.00 -1.80
C THR A 29 7.67 -2.40 -2.80
N ILE A 30 6.82 -1.52 -2.31
CA ILE A 30 6.06 -0.59 -3.14
C ILE A 30 6.69 0.78 -2.96
N TYR A 31 6.99 1.46 -4.05
CA TYR A 31 7.63 2.77 -4.03
C TYR A 31 7.10 3.66 -5.14
N GLY A 32 7.37 4.93 -5.05
CA GLY A 32 6.99 5.87 -6.10
C GLY A 32 7.15 7.30 -5.69
N SER A 33 6.58 8.19 -6.47
CA SER A 33 6.56 9.62 -6.22
C SER A 33 5.13 10.12 -6.08
N VAL A 34 4.98 11.19 -5.30
CA VAL A 34 3.70 11.90 -5.18
C VAL A 34 3.89 13.30 -5.77
N THR A 35 3.06 13.61 -6.76
CA THR A 35 3.04 14.92 -7.38
C THR A 35 1.63 15.50 -7.29
N TYR A 36 1.53 16.81 -7.36
CA TYR A 36 0.23 17.48 -7.35
C TYR A 36 0.17 18.53 -8.45
N LYS A 37 -1.03 18.83 -8.84
CA LYS A 37 -1.30 19.89 -9.83
C LYS A 37 -2.41 20.79 -9.30
N ASN A 38 -2.07 22.04 -9.10
CA ASN A 38 -3.06 23.07 -8.83
C ASN A 38 -3.92 23.28 -10.10
N GLY A 39 -5.21 23.46 -9.95
CA GLY A 39 -6.12 23.65 -11.08
C GLY A 39 -5.74 24.79 -12.02
N ALA A 40 -4.99 25.79 -11.55
CA ALA A 40 -4.49 26.90 -12.36
C ALA A 40 -3.16 26.58 -13.05
N SER A 41 -2.49 25.50 -12.68
CA SER A 41 -1.18 25.11 -13.23
C SER A 41 -1.33 24.04 -14.30
N SER A 42 -0.45 24.06 -15.31
CA SER A 42 -0.38 23.03 -16.34
C SER A 42 0.63 21.93 -16.04
N THR A 43 1.38 22.04 -14.95
CA THR A 43 2.44 21.09 -14.60
C THR A 43 2.24 20.50 -13.22
N PHE A 44 2.72 19.26 -13.05
CA PHE A 44 2.77 18.60 -11.75
C PHE A 44 4.06 18.96 -11.02
N GLU A 45 3.93 19.19 -9.73
CA GLU A 45 5.05 19.50 -8.84
C GLU A 45 5.16 18.44 -7.74
N ASN A 46 6.33 18.34 -7.13
CA ASN A 46 6.55 17.41 -6.02
C ASN A 46 5.73 17.80 -4.79
N ALA A 47 4.99 16.83 -4.25
CA ALA A 47 4.19 17.01 -3.04
C ALA A 47 5.02 16.64 -1.80
N SER A 48 6.02 17.47 -1.46
CA SER A 48 7.06 17.17 -0.47
C SER A 48 6.58 16.97 0.97
N THR A 49 5.34 17.30 1.28
CA THR A 49 4.76 17.07 2.61
C THR A 49 3.57 16.12 2.57
N ALA A 50 3.39 15.42 1.46
CA ALA A 50 2.31 14.47 1.30
C ALA A 50 2.46 13.27 2.24
N VAL A 51 1.33 12.67 2.57
CA VAL A 51 1.28 11.42 3.34
C VAL A 51 0.66 10.35 2.46
N VAL A 52 1.32 9.21 2.39
CA VAL A 52 0.85 8.05 1.61
C VAL A 52 0.35 6.99 2.58
N HIS A 53 -0.83 6.48 2.32
CA HIS A 53 -1.50 5.46 3.12
C HIS A 53 -1.59 4.16 2.35
N ILE A 54 -1.47 3.03 3.05
CA ILE A 54 -1.59 1.71 2.46
C ILE A 54 -2.54 0.83 3.28
N ALA A 55 -3.43 0.13 2.60
CA ALA A 55 -4.29 -0.90 3.18
C ALA A 55 -3.87 -2.26 2.62
N TYR A 56 -3.80 -3.26 3.48
CA TYR A 56 -3.39 -4.61 3.12
C TYR A 56 -4.60 -5.49 2.79
N GLY A 57 -4.44 -6.37 1.81
CA GLY A 57 -5.41 -7.40 1.51
C GLY A 57 -6.62 -6.94 0.70
N THR A 58 -6.59 -5.75 0.14
CA THR A 58 -7.68 -5.22 -0.69
C THR A 58 -7.14 -4.34 -1.81
N LYS A 59 -7.84 -4.32 -2.94
CA LYS A 59 -7.61 -3.34 -4.01
C LYS A 59 -8.77 -2.35 -4.11
N SER A 60 -9.77 -2.49 -3.27
CA SER A 60 -10.94 -1.62 -3.25
C SER A 60 -10.71 -0.39 -2.40
N THR A 61 -11.37 0.70 -2.77
CA THR A 61 -11.33 1.95 -2.01
C THR A 61 -11.71 1.71 -0.55
N THR A 62 -10.89 2.22 0.35
CA THR A 62 -11.11 2.12 1.79
C THR A 62 -10.60 3.38 2.48
N SER A 63 -11.15 3.70 3.63
CA SER A 63 -10.67 4.74 4.53
C SER A 63 -9.93 4.18 5.74
N SER A 64 -9.82 2.84 5.81
CA SER A 64 -9.12 2.14 6.90
C SER A 64 -7.77 1.66 6.39
N PHE A 65 -6.70 2.25 6.89
CA PHE A 65 -5.34 1.98 6.44
C PHE A 65 -4.52 1.31 7.54
N ASP A 66 -3.59 0.47 7.12
CA ASP A 66 -2.72 -0.29 8.03
C ASP A 66 -1.42 0.45 8.33
N GLN A 67 -0.96 1.29 7.40
CA GLN A 67 0.29 2.04 7.55
C GLN A 67 0.21 3.35 6.78
N SER A 68 0.98 4.33 7.23
CA SER A 68 1.14 5.61 6.54
C SER A 68 2.60 6.05 6.61
N VAL A 69 3.08 6.69 5.55
CA VAL A 69 4.43 7.24 5.49
C VAL A 69 4.38 8.66 4.94
N ALA A 70 5.26 9.52 5.42
CA ALA A 70 5.48 10.82 4.83
C ALA A 70 6.46 10.69 3.66
N VAL A 71 6.23 11.45 2.58
CA VAL A 71 7.19 11.50 1.47
C VAL A 71 8.44 12.28 1.88
N ASP A 72 9.53 12.05 1.18
CA ASP A 72 10.77 12.83 1.37
C ASP A 72 10.68 14.20 0.67
N GLU A 73 11.78 14.97 0.72
CA GLU A 73 11.84 16.30 0.13
C GLU A 73 11.63 16.29 -1.39
N SER A 74 11.93 15.19 -2.05
CA SER A 74 11.72 15.00 -3.48
C SER A 74 10.34 14.46 -3.83
N GLY A 75 9.49 14.21 -2.83
CA GLY A 75 8.16 13.66 -3.03
C GLY A 75 8.12 12.15 -3.18
N ASN A 76 9.18 11.45 -2.84
CA ASN A 76 9.28 10.00 -2.96
C ASN A 76 8.84 9.29 -1.68
N TYR A 77 8.27 8.11 -1.84
CA TYR A 77 7.85 7.25 -0.73
C TYR A 77 8.19 5.80 -1.02
N HIS A 78 8.24 4.99 0.04
CA HIS A 78 8.33 3.53 -0.10
C HIS A 78 7.72 2.82 1.11
N PHE A 79 7.22 1.62 0.86
CA PHE A 79 6.79 0.66 1.87
C PHE A 79 7.60 -0.61 1.66
N ASP A 80 8.43 -0.97 2.62
CA ASP A 80 9.33 -2.11 2.54
C ASP A 80 8.80 -3.30 3.34
N GLY A 81 9.39 -4.46 3.08
CA GLY A 81 9.11 -5.65 3.86
C GLY A 81 7.71 -6.21 3.66
N LEU A 82 7.13 -6.02 2.48
CA LEU A 82 5.78 -6.46 2.18
C LEU A 82 5.77 -7.90 1.67
N ARG A 83 4.68 -8.60 1.98
CA ARG A 83 4.38 -9.90 1.38
C ARG A 83 3.68 -9.71 0.04
N LYS A 84 3.66 -10.76 -0.78
CA LYS A 84 2.81 -10.77 -1.98
C LYS A 84 1.34 -10.65 -1.57
N GLY A 85 0.55 -10.03 -2.40
CA GLY A 85 -0.89 -9.87 -2.16
C GLY A 85 -1.41 -8.58 -2.75
N ASP A 86 -2.65 -8.27 -2.40
CA ASP A 86 -3.33 -7.07 -2.86
C ASP A 86 -3.17 -5.93 -1.88
N TYR A 87 -3.06 -4.72 -2.41
CA TYR A 87 -2.88 -3.49 -1.62
C TYR A 87 -3.67 -2.35 -2.25
N PHE A 88 -4.19 -1.48 -1.41
CA PHE A 88 -4.79 -0.22 -1.83
C PHE A 88 -3.96 0.93 -1.29
N ILE A 89 -3.59 1.87 -2.17
CA ILE A 89 -2.70 2.98 -1.85
C ILE A 89 -3.42 4.29 -2.14
N SER A 90 -3.37 5.20 -1.20
CA SER A 90 -3.94 6.54 -1.31
C SER A 90 -2.94 7.56 -0.78
N ALA A 91 -3.11 8.81 -1.15
CA ALA A 91 -2.27 9.89 -0.65
C ALA A 91 -3.07 11.17 -0.50
N GLU A 92 -2.57 12.04 0.37
CA GLU A 92 -3.11 13.37 0.56
C GLU A 92 -1.97 14.37 0.73
N PHE A 93 -2.22 15.59 0.33
CA PHE A 93 -1.27 16.68 0.41
C PHE A 93 -2.01 17.98 0.66
N THR A 94 -1.55 18.76 1.62
CA THR A 94 -2.06 20.12 1.87
C THR A 94 -0.94 21.10 1.53
N ASP A 95 -1.22 22.05 0.63
CA ASP A 95 -0.24 23.02 0.20
C ASP A 95 -0.06 24.16 1.23
N GLU A 96 0.85 25.07 0.96
CA GLU A 96 1.14 26.21 1.83
C GLU A 96 -0.03 27.18 1.99
N HIS A 97 -1.01 27.14 1.08
CA HIS A 97 -2.21 27.96 1.13
C HIS A 97 -3.37 27.27 1.85
N GLY A 98 -3.17 26.04 2.33
CA GLY A 98 -4.18 25.27 3.05
C GLY A 98 -5.13 24.48 2.16
N PHE A 99 -4.88 24.39 0.85
CA PHE A 99 -5.68 23.55 -0.04
C PHE A 99 -5.24 22.10 0.04
N THR A 100 -6.20 21.19 0.20
CA THR A 100 -5.94 19.75 0.28
C THR A 100 -6.22 19.08 -1.06
N TYR A 101 -5.25 18.30 -1.52
CA TYR A 101 -5.33 17.49 -2.73
C TYR A 101 -5.37 16.03 -2.33
N THR A 102 -6.24 15.26 -2.98
CA THR A 102 -6.43 13.84 -2.71
C THR A 102 -6.45 13.06 -4.01
N THR A 103 -6.44 11.73 -3.89
CA THR A 103 -6.62 10.83 -5.02
C THR A 103 -7.68 9.79 -4.67
N ALA A 104 -8.34 9.26 -5.70
CA ALA A 104 -9.25 8.12 -5.54
C ALA A 104 -8.51 6.86 -5.08
N GLY A 105 -7.19 6.84 -5.24
CA GLY A 105 -6.34 5.74 -4.83
C GLY A 105 -6.09 4.72 -5.93
N TYR A 106 -5.22 3.78 -5.62
CA TYR A 106 -4.73 2.77 -6.56
C TYR A 106 -4.79 1.39 -5.91
N GLY A 107 -5.54 0.46 -6.53
CA GLY A 107 -5.49 -0.95 -6.18
C GLY A 107 -4.37 -1.62 -6.95
N VAL A 108 -3.45 -2.28 -6.26
CA VAL A 108 -2.30 -2.94 -6.87
C VAL A 108 -2.11 -4.34 -6.33
N THR A 109 -1.45 -5.19 -7.11
CA THR A 109 -1.09 -6.55 -6.70
C THR A 109 0.41 -6.70 -6.73
N VAL A 110 0.98 -7.13 -5.61
CA VAL A 110 2.39 -7.49 -5.49
C VAL A 110 2.52 -9.00 -5.65
N ASN A 111 3.28 -9.44 -6.63
CA ASN A 111 3.44 -10.86 -6.93
C ASN A 111 4.91 -11.30 -6.81
N ASN A 112 5.17 -12.58 -7.07
CA ASN A 112 6.51 -13.14 -6.94
C ASN A 112 7.50 -12.72 -8.04
N LYS A 113 7.02 -12.13 -9.14
CA LYS A 113 7.87 -11.81 -10.28
C LYS A 113 8.77 -10.61 -10.08
N LYS A 114 8.35 -9.66 -9.23
CA LYS A 114 9.10 -8.44 -8.97
C LYS A 114 9.24 -8.21 -7.48
N GLU A 115 10.43 -7.82 -7.03
CA GLU A 115 10.65 -7.41 -5.65
C GLU A 115 10.17 -5.99 -5.37
N LYS A 116 10.16 -5.14 -6.41
CA LYS A 116 9.78 -3.73 -6.29
C LYS A 116 8.68 -3.39 -7.30
N LEU A 117 7.64 -2.74 -6.83
CA LEU A 117 6.54 -2.25 -7.65
C LEU A 117 6.48 -0.72 -7.56
N ALA A 118 6.56 -0.06 -8.70
CA ALA A 118 6.45 1.39 -8.79
C ALA A 118 4.98 1.82 -8.88
N VAL A 119 4.57 2.73 -8.00
CA VAL A 119 3.24 3.33 -8.02
C VAL A 119 3.39 4.83 -7.83
N ASP A 120 3.35 5.58 -8.92
CA ASP A 120 3.42 7.03 -8.89
C ASP A 120 2.01 7.61 -8.72
N ILE A 121 1.88 8.55 -7.80
CA ILE A 121 0.58 9.11 -7.39
C ILE A 121 0.49 10.55 -7.86
N LYS A 122 -0.59 10.86 -8.54
CA LYS A 122 -0.90 12.22 -9.01
C LYS A 122 -2.13 12.74 -8.30
N LEU A 123 -1.97 13.88 -7.65
CA LEU A 123 -3.03 14.55 -6.90
C LEU A 123 -3.56 15.74 -7.67
N GLN A 124 -4.85 15.95 -7.62
CA GLN A 124 -5.54 17.09 -8.24
C GLN A 124 -6.58 17.70 -7.32
#